data_d2aede5ba0319a560f2a2709e458d753
#
_entry.id   d2aede5ba0319a560f2a2709e458d753
#
_cell.length_a   1.000
_cell.length_b   1.000
_cell.length_c   1.000
_cell.angle_alpha   90.00
_cell.angle_beta   90.00
_cell.angle_gamma   90.00
#
_symmetry.space_group_name_H-M   'P 1'
#
loop_
_entity.id
_entity.type
_entity.pdbx_description
1 polymer ?
#
loop_
_entity_poly.entity_id
_entity_poly.type
_entity_poly.pdbx_seq_one_letter_code
_entity_poly.pdbx_strand_id
1 'polypeptide(L)'
;MAYNAAAELFYSRVDKKSEEECWPWKGALNSSRYGTFRLNGLKMGAHVASWLIHRGDKDKKLIVLHKCDNRACVNPAHLYLGTYSDNNSDRASRKPNEQGGHTSPITIEERIRIKELRSSGLSLREITARVGYVPSTIYKITKGEL
;
A
#
# COMPACT_ATOMS: atom_id res chain seq x y z
N MET A 1 4.13 31.96 12.07
CA MET A 1 4.34 30.54 11.75
C MET A 1 3.89 30.24 10.33
N ALA A 2 4.73 29.60 9.56
CA ALA A 2 4.57 29.47 8.11
C ALA A 2 3.36 28.61 7.64
N TYR A 3 2.70 27.89 8.54
CA TYR A 3 1.66 26.94 8.17
C TYR A 3 0.22 27.39 8.52
N ASN A 4 -0.01 28.54 9.11
CA ASN A 4 -1.34 28.93 9.62
C ASN A 4 -2.39 28.99 8.52
N ALA A 5 -2.15 29.75 7.44
CA ALA A 5 -3.09 29.84 6.32
C ALA A 5 -3.25 28.52 5.58
N ALA A 6 -2.15 27.78 5.40
CA ALA A 6 -2.18 26.45 4.78
C ALA A 6 -2.90 25.42 5.67
N ALA A 7 -2.76 25.52 6.98
CA ALA A 7 -3.48 24.65 7.91
C ALA A 7 -5.00 24.89 7.85
N GLU A 8 -5.44 26.13 7.80
CA GLU A 8 -6.87 26.46 7.65
C GLU A 8 -7.45 25.89 6.35
N LEU A 9 -6.74 26.05 5.24
CA LEU A 9 -7.14 25.48 3.97
C LEU A 9 -7.16 23.95 4.03
N PHE A 10 -6.19 23.36 4.68
CA PHE A 10 -6.11 21.90 4.89
C PHE A 10 -7.36 21.41 5.63
N TYR A 11 -7.67 22.00 6.78
CA TYR A 11 -8.82 21.61 7.59
C TYR A 11 -10.16 21.83 6.90
N SER A 12 -10.25 22.80 5.99
CA SER A 12 -11.48 23.01 5.21
C SER A 12 -11.82 21.82 4.32
N ARG A 13 -10.83 20.95 4.03
CA ARG A 13 -10.97 19.74 3.21
C ARG A 13 -10.91 18.45 4.00
N VAL A 14 -10.99 18.54 5.32
CA VAL A 14 -10.95 17.39 6.23
C VAL A 14 -12.27 17.29 6.98
N ASP A 15 -12.83 16.11 7.06
CA ASP A 15 -13.93 15.79 7.96
C ASP A 15 -13.34 15.41 9.33
N LYS A 16 -13.06 16.43 10.13
CA LYS A 16 -12.43 16.26 11.44
C LYS A 16 -13.37 15.63 12.42
N LYS A 17 -12.97 14.49 12.98
CA LYS A 17 -13.71 13.74 13.99
C LYS A 17 -12.89 13.61 15.27
N SER A 18 -13.23 12.68 16.16
CA SER A 18 -12.45 12.41 17.36
C SER A 18 -11.05 11.86 17.01
N GLU A 19 -10.13 11.89 17.97
CA GLU A 19 -8.78 11.37 17.77
C GLU A 19 -8.74 9.87 17.46
N GLU A 20 -9.75 9.14 17.89
CA GLU A 20 -9.86 7.69 17.69
C GLU A 20 -10.44 7.33 16.32
N GLU A 21 -11.12 8.27 15.67
CA GLU A 21 -11.75 8.06 14.37
C GLU A 21 -10.88 8.53 13.22
N CYS A 22 -11.04 7.90 12.06
CA CYS A 22 -10.41 8.39 10.84
C CYS A 22 -10.97 9.76 10.45
N TRP A 23 -10.08 10.64 9.99
CA TRP A 23 -10.46 11.94 9.43
C TRP A 23 -10.40 11.87 7.92
N PRO A 24 -11.52 11.65 7.22
CA PRO A 24 -11.52 11.49 5.77
C PRO A 24 -11.09 12.78 5.06
N TRP A 25 -10.23 12.62 4.07
CA TRP A 25 -9.83 13.71 3.18
C TRP A 25 -10.91 13.94 2.12
N LYS A 26 -11.44 15.16 2.03
CA LYS A 26 -12.48 15.55 1.08
C LYS A 26 -11.94 16.19 -0.20
N GLY A 27 -10.66 16.44 -0.28
CA GLY A 27 -10.01 17.02 -1.45
C GLY A 27 -9.68 16.00 -2.53
N ALA A 28 -8.83 16.39 -3.47
CA ALA A 28 -8.43 15.52 -4.57
C ALA A 28 -7.68 14.28 -4.09
N LEU A 29 -7.90 13.16 -4.77
CA LEU A 29 -7.19 11.90 -4.57
C LEU A 29 -6.33 11.59 -5.79
N ASN A 30 -5.20 10.93 -5.56
CA ASN A 30 -4.39 10.42 -6.66
C ASN A 30 -4.91 9.05 -7.15
N SER A 31 -4.26 8.48 -8.16
CA SER A 31 -4.62 7.17 -8.72
C SER A 31 -4.58 6.02 -7.70
N SER A 32 -3.79 6.16 -6.65
CA SER A 32 -3.68 5.18 -5.56
C SER A 32 -4.64 5.45 -4.40
N ARG A 33 -5.56 6.41 -4.56
CA ARG A 33 -6.57 6.84 -3.57
C ARG A 33 -5.99 7.51 -2.32
N TYR A 34 -4.77 8.00 -2.39
CA TYR A 34 -4.22 8.87 -1.36
C TYR A 34 -4.69 10.31 -1.61
N GLY A 35 -5.04 11.02 -0.55
CA GLY A 35 -5.32 12.45 -0.63
C GLY A 35 -4.08 13.20 -1.10
N THR A 36 -4.28 14.25 -1.87
CA THR A 36 -3.20 15.15 -2.32
C THR A 36 -3.47 16.56 -1.85
N PHE A 37 -2.41 17.23 -1.42
CA PHE A 37 -2.47 18.61 -0.95
C PHE A 37 -1.21 19.37 -1.35
N ARG A 38 -1.34 20.65 -1.58
CA ARG A 38 -0.20 21.51 -1.88
C ARG A 38 0.08 22.39 -0.65
N LEU A 39 1.15 22.07 0.07
CA LEU A 39 1.60 22.82 1.23
C LEU A 39 2.76 23.72 0.82
N ASN A 40 2.60 25.04 1.00
CA ASN A 40 3.62 26.04 0.62
C ASN A 40 4.14 25.88 -0.82
N GLY A 41 3.23 25.57 -1.77
CA GLY A 41 3.58 25.38 -3.17
C GLY A 41 4.11 24.00 -3.54
N LEU A 42 4.34 23.12 -2.55
CA LEU A 42 4.83 21.76 -2.77
C LEU A 42 3.69 20.75 -2.72
N LYS A 43 3.51 20.00 -3.81
CA LYS A 43 2.51 18.94 -3.87
C LYS A 43 2.98 17.74 -3.07
N MET A 44 2.13 17.25 -2.17
CA MET A 44 2.43 16.09 -1.33
C MET A 44 1.16 15.33 -1.00
N GLY A 45 1.28 14.16 -0.38
CA GLY A 45 0.13 13.44 0.15
C GLY A 45 -0.54 14.23 1.28
N ALA A 46 -1.86 14.20 1.36
CA ALA A 46 -2.59 14.91 2.41
C ALA A 46 -2.18 14.42 3.81
N HIS A 47 -1.89 13.12 3.97
CA HIS A 47 -1.38 12.58 5.23
C HIS A 47 0.00 13.14 5.61
N VAL A 48 0.87 13.37 4.63
CA VAL A 48 2.18 14.00 4.85
C VAL A 48 1.99 15.46 5.27
N ALA A 49 1.10 16.19 4.61
CA ALA A 49 0.77 17.56 5.00
C ALA A 49 0.22 17.62 6.43
N SER A 50 -0.66 16.70 6.80
CA SER A 50 -1.18 16.58 8.16
C SER A 50 -0.04 16.39 9.18
N TRP A 51 0.89 15.50 8.89
CA TRP A 51 2.06 15.30 9.75
C TRP A 51 2.86 16.59 9.95
N LEU A 52 3.20 17.27 8.85
CA LEU A 52 3.99 18.49 8.91
C LEU A 52 3.28 19.63 9.66
N ILE A 53 1.97 19.75 9.49
CA ILE A 53 1.16 20.77 10.17
C ILE A 53 1.09 20.53 11.68
N HIS A 54 0.94 19.27 12.10
CA HIS A 54 0.74 18.94 13.51
C HIS A 54 2.03 18.63 14.27
N ARG A 55 3.00 18.04 13.61
CA ARG A 55 4.22 17.54 14.26
C ARG A 55 5.51 18.18 13.76
N GLY A 56 5.43 19.00 12.70
CA GLY A 56 6.59 19.67 12.13
C GLY A 56 7.38 18.80 11.16
N ASP A 57 8.61 19.21 10.88
CA ASP A 57 9.46 18.54 9.90
C ASP A 57 9.79 17.10 10.29
N LYS A 58 10.03 16.29 9.27
CA LYS A 58 10.43 14.89 9.41
C LYS A 58 11.77 14.65 8.70
N ASP A 59 12.45 13.58 9.07
CA ASP A 59 13.62 13.10 8.35
C ASP A 59 13.22 12.71 6.92
N LYS A 60 14.00 13.13 5.92
CA LYS A 60 13.77 12.82 4.51
C LYS A 60 13.83 11.33 4.19
N LYS A 61 14.52 10.55 5.01
CA LYS A 61 14.62 9.10 4.88
C LYS A 61 13.39 8.36 5.40
N LEU A 62 12.54 9.04 6.17
CA LEU A 62 11.34 8.48 6.75
C LEU A 62 10.12 8.91 5.94
N ILE A 63 9.14 8.02 5.88
CA ILE A 63 7.85 8.28 5.25
C ILE A 63 6.73 8.25 6.29
N VAL A 64 5.65 8.97 5.99
CA VAL A 64 4.46 8.97 6.85
C VAL A 64 3.58 7.78 6.48
N LEU A 65 3.28 6.95 7.47
CA LEU A 65 2.51 5.73 7.31
C LEU A 65 1.19 5.82 8.08
N HIS A 66 0.20 5.02 7.69
CA HIS A 66 -1.10 4.94 8.35
C HIS A 66 -1.17 3.72 9.29
N LYS A 67 -1.54 3.95 10.54
CA LYS A 67 -1.86 2.86 11.49
C LYS A 67 -3.21 2.21 11.17
N CYS A 68 -4.14 2.99 10.62
CA CYS A 68 -5.52 2.58 10.33
C CYS A 68 -5.73 1.95 8.95
N ASP A 69 -4.70 1.88 8.10
CA ASP A 69 -4.76 1.42 6.71
C ASP A 69 -5.72 2.19 5.78
N ASN A 70 -6.32 3.27 6.24
CA ASN A 70 -7.17 4.11 5.43
C ASN A 70 -6.33 5.16 4.69
N ARG A 71 -6.17 5.01 3.39
CA ARG A 71 -5.35 5.90 2.56
C ARG A 71 -5.84 7.34 2.52
N ALA A 72 -7.11 7.56 2.74
CA ALA A 72 -7.71 8.89 2.77
C ALA A 72 -7.72 9.52 4.17
N CYS A 73 -7.29 8.80 5.22
CA CYS A 73 -7.24 9.31 6.58
C CYS A 73 -6.07 10.28 6.76
N VAL A 74 -6.36 11.42 7.36
CA VAL A 74 -5.35 12.45 7.67
C VAL A 74 -5.28 12.76 9.17
N ASN A 75 -5.89 11.92 10.01
CA ASN A 75 -5.81 12.07 11.46
C ASN A 75 -4.35 11.87 11.93
N PRO A 76 -3.69 12.88 12.53
CA PRO A 76 -2.31 12.75 12.96
C PRO A 76 -2.10 11.65 14.02
N ALA A 77 -3.11 11.31 14.81
CA ALA A 77 -3.03 10.20 15.75
C ALA A 77 -2.95 8.83 15.07
N HIS A 78 -3.39 8.72 13.82
CA HIS A 78 -3.33 7.51 13.00
C HIS A 78 -2.09 7.45 12.11
N LEU A 79 -1.21 8.42 12.21
CA LEU A 79 0.01 8.51 11.40
C LEU A 79 1.24 8.23 12.24
N TYR A 80 2.25 7.66 11.62
CA TYR A 80 3.57 7.44 12.23
C TYR A 80 4.66 7.49 11.17
N LEU A 81 5.90 7.67 11.58
CA LEU A 81 7.05 7.65 10.69
C LEU A 81 7.66 6.25 10.64
N GLY A 82 8.03 5.83 9.45
CA GLY A 82 8.73 4.57 9.24
C GLY A 82 9.53 4.58 7.96
N THR A 83 10.28 3.52 7.73
CA THR A 83 11.05 3.32 6.50
C THR A 83 10.19 2.63 5.43
N TYR A 84 10.67 2.61 4.20
CA TYR A 84 10.04 1.81 3.14
C TYR A 84 10.00 0.32 3.49
N SER A 85 11.01 -0.16 4.20
CA SER A 85 11.05 -1.54 4.68
C SER A 85 9.94 -1.81 5.69
N ASP A 86 9.73 -0.91 6.64
CA ASP A 86 8.64 -1.00 7.62
C ASP A 86 7.28 -1.02 6.93
N ASN A 87 7.08 -0.15 5.93
CA ASN A 87 5.85 -0.10 5.15
C ASN A 87 5.58 -1.42 4.42
N ASN A 88 6.58 -2.01 3.83
CA ASN A 88 6.46 -3.30 3.15
C ASN A 88 6.16 -4.44 4.12
N SER A 89 6.80 -4.44 5.29
CA SER A 89 6.56 -5.42 6.35
C SER A 89 5.14 -5.32 6.89
N ASP A 90 4.67 -4.11 7.19
CA ASP A 90 3.31 -3.86 7.66
C ASP A 90 2.27 -4.28 6.63
N ARG A 91 2.52 -3.99 5.35
CA ARG A 91 1.65 -4.40 4.26
C ARG A 91 1.56 -5.93 4.15
N ALA A 92 2.68 -6.62 4.26
CA ALA A 92 2.74 -8.07 4.22
C ALA A 92 1.99 -8.72 5.41
N SER A 93 2.10 -8.10 6.59
CA SER A 93 1.44 -8.60 7.81
C SER A 93 -0.08 -8.42 7.81
N ARG A 94 -0.57 -7.32 7.22
CA ARG A 94 -1.98 -6.95 7.28
C ARG A 94 -2.85 -7.55 6.18
N LYS A 95 -2.26 -7.90 5.05
CA LYS A 95 -2.96 -8.51 3.92
C LYS A 95 -2.22 -9.77 3.48
N PRO A 96 -2.54 -10.92 4.07
CA PRO A 96 -2.16 -12.14 3.38
C PRO A 96 -2.91 -12.15 2.06
N ASN A 97 -2.21 -11.84 1.06
CA ASN A 97 -2.41 -11.99 -0.39
C ASN A 97 -3.82 -12.43 -0.86
N GLU A 98 -4.80 -11.53 -0.82
CA GLU A 98 -6.07 -11.78 -1.49
C GLU A 98 -6.03 -11.44 -2.99
N GLN A 99 -5.01 -10.73 -3.47
CA GLN A 99 -4.94 -10.29 -4.86
C GLN A 99 -3.53 -10.35 -5.42
N GLY A 100 -3.17 -11.50 -5.92
CA GLY A 100 -2.10 -11.64 -6.89
C GLY A 100 -0.71 -11.94 -6.32
N GLY A 101 -0.18 -13.02 -6.76
CA GLY A 101 1.20 -13.40 -6.64
C GLY A 101 1.59 -13.95 -5.26
N HIS A 102 1.79 -15.25 -5.20
CA HIS A 102 2.44 -15.85 -4.06
C HIS A 102 3.81 -15.21 -3.85
N THR A 103 4.00 -14.54 -2.71
CA THR A 103 5.31 -13.99 -2.30
C THR A 103 6.13 -15.02 -1.54
N SER A 104 5.51 -16.13 -1.13
CA SER A 104 6.20 -17.23 -0.47
C SER A 104 7.00 -18.05 -1.47
N PRO A 105 8.16 -18.60 -1.07
CA PRO A 105 8.90 -19.52 -1.93
C PRO A 105 8.01 -20.69 -2.34
N ILE A 106 8.07 -21.05 -3.61
CA ILE A 106 7.30 -22.18 -4.15
C ILE A 106 7.87 -23.47 -3.59
N THR A 107 7.03 -24.28 -2.95
CA THR A 107 7.45 -25.56 -2.40
C THR A 107 7.72 -26.59 -3.50
N ILE A 108 8.49 -27.62 -3.19
CA ILE A 108 8.77 -28.71 -4.12
C ILE A 108 7.47 -29.42 -4.52
N GLU A 109 6.55 -29.59 -3.57
CA GLU A 109 5.24 -30.22 -3.80
C GLU A 109 4.39 -29.43 -4.80
N GLU A 110 4.37 -28.10 -4.67
CA GLU A 110 3.68 -27.24 -5.60
C GLU A 110 4.28 -27.27 -7.01
N ARG A 111 5.61 -27.34 -7.11
CA ARG A 111 6.29 -27.50 -8.39
C ARG A 111 5.93 -28.81 -9.08
N ILE A 112 5.91 -29.91 -8.33
CA ILE A 112 5.51 -31.22 -8.83
C ILE A 112 4.06 -31.18 -9.33
N ARG A 113 3.16 -30.63 -8.54
CA ARG A 113 1.74 -30.48 -8.90
C ARG A 113 1.54 -29.67 -10.18
N ILE A 114 2.28 -28.56 -10.33
CA ILE A 114 2.22 -27.72 -11.53
C ILE A 114 2.69 -28.51 -12.76
N LYS A 115 3.79 -29.25 -12.63
CA LYS A 115 4.33 -30.08 -13.72
C LYS A 115 3.35 -31.19 -14.10
N GLU A 116 2.73 -31.83 -13.13
CA GLU A 116 1.71 -32.87 -13.37
C GLU A 116 0.48 -32.30 -14.11
N LEU A 117 -0.02 -31.14 -13.68
CA LEU A 117 -1.12 -30.47 -14.34
C LEU A 117 -0.76 -30.11 -15.80
N ARG A 118 0.47 -29.66 -16.05
CA ARG A 118 0.95 -29.38 -17.40
C ARG A 118 1.03 -30.63 -18.26
N SER A 119 1.54 -31.72 -17.70
CA SER A 119 1.59 -33.03 -18.36
C SER A 119 0.23 -33.60 -18.71
N SER A 120 -0.79 -33.24 -17.94
CA SER A 120 -2.18 -33.62 -18.21
C SER A 120 -2.82 -32.88 -19.40
N GLY A 121 -2.10 -31.94 -20.00
CA GLY A 121 -2.57 -31.18 -21.16
C GLY A 121 -3.24 -29.87 -20.85
N LEU A 122 -3.22 -29.42 -19.60
CA LEU A 122 -3.82 -28.15 -19.19
C LEU A 122 -2.97 -26.98 -19.70
N SER A 123 -3.65 -25.92 -20.12
CA SER A 123 -3.00 -24.67 -20.49
C SER A 123 -2.44 -23.94 -19.29
N LEU A 124 -1.50 -23.01 -19.50
CA LEU A 124 -0.98 -22.16 -18.43
C LEU A 124 -2.07 -21.39 -17.70
N ARG A 125 -3.07 -20.96 -18.45
CA ARG A 125 -4.22 -20.20 -17.94
C ARG A 125 -5.09 -21.07 -16.99
N GLU A 126 -5.35 -22.30 -17.36
CA GLU A 126 -6.08 -23.25 -16.54
C GLU A 126 -5.34 -23.62 -15.27
N ILE A 127 -4.03 -23.79 -15.35
CA ILE A 127 -3.18 -24.05 -14.19
C ILE A 127 -3.16 -22.84 -13.27
N THR A 128 -3.04 -21.63 -13.82
CA THR A 128 -3.11 -20.36 -13.05
C THR A 128 -4.41 -20.30 -12.23
N ALA A 129 -5.54 -20.64 -12.82
CA ALA A 129 -6.83 -20.63 -12.13
C ALA A 129 -6.89 -21.62 -10.96
N ARG A 130 -6.13 -22.72 -11.03
CA ARG A 130 -6.12 -23.77 -10.00
C ARG A 130 -5.13 -23.52 -8.87
N VAL A 131 -3.94 -22.98 -9.19
CA VAL A 131 -2.84 -22.84 -8.23
C VAL A 131 -2.59 -21.41 -7.80
N GLY A 132 -3.10 -20.42 -8.51
CA GLY A 132 -2.99 -19.00 -8.17
C GLY A 132 -1.67 -18.32 -8.56
N TYR A 133 -0.75 -19.03 -9.19
CA TYR A 133 0.49 -18.43 -9.70
C TYR A 133 0.27 -17.81 -11.08
N VAL A 134 1.00 -16.74 -11.38
CA VAL A 134 0.94 -16.09 -12.69
C VAL A 134 1.48 -17.01 -13.80
N PRO A 135 0.98 -16.90 -15.04
CA PRO A 135 1.39 -17.78 -16.14
C PRO A 135 2.90 -17.82 -16.40
N SER A 136 3.59 -16.68 -16.25
CA SER A 136 5.04 -16.60 -16.41
C SER A 136 5.80 -17.47 -15.39
N THR A 137 5.33 -17.50 -14.15
CA THR A 137 5.91 -18.35 -13.09
C THR A 137 5.68 -19.83 -13.40
N ILE A 138 4.47 -20.20 -13.81
CA ILE A 138 4.13 -21.57 -14.19
C ILE A 138 4.99 -22.03 -15.37
N TYR A 139 5.15 -21.19 -16.37
CA TYR A 139 6.01 -21.46 -17.52
C TYR A 139 7.46 -21.77 -17.10
N LYS A 140 8.04 -20.95 -16.24
CA LYS A 140 9.40 -21.16 -15.73
C LYS A 140 9.54 -22.47 -14.95
N ILE A 141 8.55 -22.83 -14.14
CA ILE A 141 8.55 -24.09 -13.40
C ILE A 141 8.49 -25.28 -14.36
N THR A 142 7.63 -25.24 -15.36
CA THR A 142 7.47 -26.34 -16.34
C THR A 142 8.67 -26.47 -17.26
N LYS A 143 9.43 -25.40 -17.47
CA LYS A 143 10.68 -25.39 -18.23
C LYS A 143 11.90 -25.75 -17.38
N GLY A 144 11.77 -25.88 -16.07
CA GLY A 144 12.87 -26.17 -15.16
C GLY A 144 13.78 -24.98 -14.85
N GLU A 145 13.33 -23.75 -15.09
CA GLU A 145 14.06 -22.51 -14.79
C GLU A 145 13.90 -22.02 -13.33
N LEU A 146 12.98 -22.64 -12.58
CA LEU A 146 12.73 -22.36 -11.15
C LEU A 146 12.82 -23.66 -10.33
#